data_32b370ed1b6eb213a7553325f4fbcd64
#
_entry.id   32b370ed1b6eb213a7553325f4fbcd64
#
_cell.length_a   1.000
_cell.length_b   1.000
_cell.length_c   1.000
_cell.angle_alpha   90.00
_cell.angle_beta   90.00
_cell.angle_gamma   90.00
#
_symmetry.space_group_name_H-M   'P 1'
#
loop_
_entity.id
_entity.type
_entity.pdbx_description
1 polymer ?
#
loop_
_entity_poly.entity_id
_entity_poly.type
_entity_poly.pdbx_seq_one_letter_code
_entity_poly.pdbx_strand_id
1 'polypeptide(L)'
;ANNGGFGSGTHARQDIIDPHAVSADPATTSMVGMALLRMGNTLENGEHSATLKKATEYLLGQVEGSPKGAINITALQGTQIQSKLGANIDVALTAQYFSNLVAKLSEQHPMKLRCMRALNTCVAMIQRSQQSDGSVQGDGWAGVLQSSFAANALESAKAQGAEVDDESLDLARDYQKANFDVGTGGVATDRAAGVTLYAV
;
A
#
# COMPACT_ATOMS: atom_id res chain seq x y z
N ALA A 1 13.60 -7.10 -10.13
CA ALA A 1 14.52 -6.25 -10.90
C ALA A 1 15.86 -6.10 -10.16
N ASN A 2 16.93 -5.67 -10.87
CA ASN A 2 18.26 -5.46 -10.27
C ASN A 2 18.27 -4.40 -9.16
N ASN A 3 17.27 -3.50 -9.17
CA ASN A 3 17.07 -2.44 -8.16
C ASN A 3 16.34 -2.91 -6.89
N GLY A 4 16.01 -4.20 -6.78
CA GLY A 4 15.28 -4.76 -5.63
C GLY A 4 13.76 -4.70 -5.73
N GLY A 5 13.19 -4.01 -6.72
CA GLY A 5 11.74 -3.95 -6.93
C GLY A 5 11.21 -5.17 -7.68
N PHE A 6 9.93 -5.44 -7.47
CA PHE A 6 9.13 -6.45 -8.15
C PHE A 6 8.03 -5.78 -8.96
N GLY A 7 7.58 -6.41 -10.04
CA GLY A 7 6.52 -5.87 -10.88
C GLY A 7 5.52 -6.92 -11.31
N SER A 8 4.27 -6.51 -11.48
CA SER A 8 3.16 -7.35 -11.94
C SER A 8 2.85 -7.16 -13.44
N GLY A 9 3.55 -6.23 -14.10
CA GLY A 9 3.26 -5.85 -15.48
C GLY A 9 1.97 -5.05 -15.63
N THR A 10 1.48 -4.95 -16.87
CA THR A 10 0.20 -4.32 -17.19
C THR A 10 -0.89 -5.38 -17.30
N HIS A 11 -2.14 -5.00 -16.97
CA HIS A 11 -3.27 -5.94 -16.99
C HIS A 11 -3.53 -6.58 -18.36
N ALA A 12 -3.26 -5.89 -19.45
CA ALA A 12 -3.49 -6.36 -20.81
C ALA A 12 -2.33 -7.23 -21.36
N ARG A 13 -1.21 -7.30 -20.67
CA ARG A 13 0.00 -7.98 -21.15
C ARG A 13 0.07 -9.39 -20.60
N GLN A 14 -0.59 -10.34 -21.25
CA GLN A 14 -0.52 -11.77 -20.94
C GLN A 14 0.60 -12.51 -21.72
N ASP A 15 1.27 -11.80 -22.61
CA ASP A 15 2.34 -12.31 -23.47
C ASP A 15 3.74 -12.17 -22.87
N ILE A 16 3.89 -11.50 -21.74
CA ILE A 16 5.18 -11.37 -21.06
C ILE A 16 5.46 -12.63 -20.27
N ILE A 17 6.31 -13.49 -20.84
CA ILE A 17 6.77 -14.73 -20.21
C ILE A 17 7.99 -14.47 -19.32
N ASP A 18 8.85 -13.50 -19.69
CA ASP A 18 10.02 -13.13 -18.90
C ASP A 18 9.63 -12.16 -17.77
N PRO A 19 9.72 -12.59 -16.49
CA PRO A 19 9.41 -11.72 -15.36
C PRO A 19 10.36 -10.52 -15.23
N HIS A 20 11.54 -10.57 -15.86
CA HIS A 20 12.50 -9.47 -15.87
C HIS A 20 12.15 -8.38 -16.88
N ALA A 21 11.26 -8.64 -17.81
CA ALA A 21 10.76 -7.65 -18.78
C ALA A 21 9.69 -6.72 -18.20
N VAL A 22 9.25 -6.95 -16.97
CA VAL A 22 8.23 -6.13 -16.29
C VAL A 22 8.90 -5.05 -15.46
N SER A 23 8.39 -3.82 -15.54
CA SER A 23 8.83 -2.74 -14.66
C SER A 23 8.45 -3.05 -13.22
N ALA A 24 9.38 -2.78 -12.31
CA ALA A 24 9.10 -2.86 -10.88
C ALA A 24 8.10 -1.77 -10.47
N ASP A 25 7.16 -2.12 -9.62
CA ASP A 25 6.19 -1.19 -9.05
C ASP A 25 6.12 -1.30 -7.51
N PRO A 26 5.77 -0.19 -6.81
CA PRO A 26 5.75 -0.17 -5.35
C PRO A 26 4.71 -1.11 -4.75
N ALA A 27 3.53 -1.23 -5.36
CA ALA A 27 2.45 -2.08 -4.85
C ALA A 27 2.86 -3.56 -4.84
N THR A 28 3.35 -4.09 -5.97
CA THR A 28 3.84 -5.47 -6.06
C THR A 28 5.02 -5.69 -5.13
N THR A 29 5.96 -4.74 -5.06
CA THR A 29 7.13 -4.85 -4.18
C THR A 29 6.71 -4.90 -2.71
N SER A 30 5.74 -4.08 -2.30
CA SER A 30 5.19 -4.07 -0.94
C SER A 30 4.51 -5.39 -0.59
N MET A 31 3.74 -5.97 -1.50
CA MET A 31 3.10 -7.28 -1.30
C MET A 31 4.15 -8.38 -1.10
N VAL A 32 5.17 -8.42 -1.95
CA VAL A 32 6.28 -9.38 -1.81
C VAL A 32 7.00 -9.17 -0.48
N GLY A 33 7.33 -7.92 -0.13
CA GLY A 33 7.97 -7.59 1.14
C GLY A 33 7.16 -8.05 2.35
N MET A 34 5.83 -7.80 2.36
CA MET A 34 4.95 -8.29 3.42
C MET A 34 4.88 -9.82 3.49
N ALA A 35 4.87 -10.50 2.35
CA ALA A 35 4.93 -11.96 2.31
C ALA A 35 6.22 -12.48 2.93
N LEU A 36 7.38 -11.91 2.59
CA LEU A 36 8.67 -12.29 3.16
C LEU A 36 8.72 -12.05 4.68
N LEU A 37 8.16 -10.93 5.17
CA LEU A 37 8.05 -10.65 6.61
C LEU A 37 7.17 -11.69 7.33
N ARG A 38 6.07 -12.13 6.69
CA ARG A 38 5.19 -13.19 7.24
C ARG A 38 5.85 -14.56 7.25
N MET A 39 6.74 -14.83 6.30
CA MET A 39 7.57 -16.05 6.29
C MET A 39 8.69 -16.04 7.35
N GLY A 40 8.76 -15.01 8.20
CA GLY A 40 9.73 -14.91 9.28
C GLY A 40 11.07 -14.29 8.88
N ASN A 41 11.22 -13.78 7.66
CA ASN A 41 12.41 -13.02 7.31
C ASN A 41 12.43 -11.65 7.99
N THR A 42 13.61 -11.18 8.33
CA THR A 42 13.91 -9.81 8.78
C THR A 42 14.95 -9.19 7.87
N LEU A 43 15.33 -7.93 8.10
CA LEU A 43 16.40 -7.29 7.32
C LEU A 43 17.76 -7.96 7.56
N GLU A 44 17.96 -8.63 8.71
CA GLU A 44 19.23 -9.25 9.13
C GLU A 44 19.23 -10.76 8.99
N ASN A 45 18.08 -11.42 9.13
CA ASN A 45 17.97 -12.87 9.28
C ASN A 45 16.87 -13.46 8.39
N GLY A 46 17.10 -14.69 7.97
CA GLY A 46 16.20 -15.48 7.13
C GLY A 46 16.76 -15.70 5.73
N GLU A 47 16.26 -16.74 5.07
CA GLU A 47 16.70 -17.15 3.73
C GLU A 47 16.59 -16.03 2.69
N HIS A 48 15.58 -15.18 2.83
CA HIS A 48 15.30 -14.10 1.89
C HIS A 48 15.60 -12.71 2.46
N SER A 49 16.42 -12.60 3.51
CA SER A 49 16.77 -11.31 4.14
C SER A 49 17.39 -10.33 3.16
N ALA A 50 18.31 -10.80 2.32
CA ALA A 50 18.94 -9.95 1.29
C ALA A 50 17.92 -9.41 0.26
N THR A 51 16.95 -10.22 -0.12
CA THR A 51 15.85 -9.83 -1.02
C THR A 51 14.94 -8.80 -0.35
N LEU A 52 14.56 -9.05 0.90
CA LEU A 52 13.74 -8.13 1.69
C LEU A 52 14.44 -6.78 1.87
N LYS A 53 15.74 -6.79 2.16
CA LYS A 53 16.54 -5.55 2.29
C LYS A 53 16.55 -4.74 1.00
N LYS A 54 16.76 -5.38 -0.17
CA LYS A 54 16.72 -4.70 -1.47
C LYS A 54 15.33 -4.15 -1.79
N ALA A 55 14.25 -4.90 -1.48
CA ALA A 55 12.88 -4.43 -1.64
C ALA A 55 12.58 -3.22 -0.75
N THR A 56 13.08 -3.23 0.51
CA THR A 56 12.97 -2.09 1.43
C THR A 56 13.66 -0.85 0.87
N GLU A 57 14.89 -0.98 0.38
CA GLU A 57 15.63 0.15 -0.22
C GLU A 57 14.94 0.68 -1.48
N TYR A 58 14.38 -0.18 -2.32
CA TYR A 58 13.58 0.23 -3.46
C TYR A 58 12.38 1.09 -3.03
N LEU A 59 11.60 0.62 -2.05
CA LEU A 59 10.43 1.34 -1.55
C LEU A 59 10.80 2.67 -0.88
N LEU A 60 11.87 2.68 -0.08
CA LEU A 60 12.41 3.92 0.49
C LEU A 60 12.79 4.92 -0.60
N GLY A 61 13.48 4.46 -1.66
CA GLY A 61 13.84 5.29 -2.79
C GLY A 61 12.63 5.89 -3.52
N GLN A 62 11.53 5.12 -3.67
CA GLN A 62 10.29 5.62 -4.26
C GLN A 62 9.65 6.72 -3.40
N VAL A 63 9.55 6.49 -2.08
CA VAL A 63 8.96 7.47 -1.16
C VAL A 63 9.82 8.73 -1.06
N GLU A 64 11.14 8.58 -0.89
CA GLU A 64 12.09 9.70 -0.74
C GLU A 64 12.24 10.51 -2.03
N GLY A 65 12.09 9.88 -3.19
CA GLY A 65 12.12 10.51 -4.51
C GLY A 65 10.81 11.16 -4.93
N SER A 66 9.72 10.98 -4.19
CA SER A 66 8.43 11.54 -4.57
C SER A 66 8.42 13.07 -4.40
N PRO A 67 7.76 13.80 -5.32
CA PRO A 67 7.65 15.25 -5.22
C PRO A 67 6.94 15.70 -3.93
N LYS A 68 7.36 16.83 -3.36
CA LYS A 68 6.68 17.43 -2.23
C LYS A 68 5.22 17.75 -2.61
N GLY A 69 4.27 17.30 -1.79
CA GLY A 69 2.85 17.51 -2.06
C GLY A 69 2.22 16.45 -3.00
N ALA A 70 2.98 15.48 -3.50
CA ALA A 70 2.42 14.38 -4.27
C ALA A 70 1.39 13.57 -3.45
N ILE A 71 0.50 12.91 -4.16
CA ILE A 71 -0.48 11.95 -3.61
C ILE A 71 -0.12 10.50 -3.98
N ASN A 72 0.95 10.31 -4.75
CA ASN A 72 1.49 8.99 -5.11
C ASN A 72 3.02 9.00 -5.03
N ILE A 73 3.60 7.82 -4.81
CA ILE A 73 5.06 7.61 -4.69
C ILE A 73 5.72 7.18 -6.01
N THR A 74 4.94 7.00 -7.05
CA THR A 74 5.44 6.57 -8.36
C THR A 74 4.77 7.35 -9.49
N ALA A 75 5.51 7.59 -10.56
CA ALA A 75 4.98 8.09 -11.82
C ALA A 75 4.48 6.97 -12.75
N LEU A 76 4.77 5.71 -12.41
CA LEU A 76 4.33 4.55 -13.18
C LEU A 76 2.80 4.41 -13.09
N GLN A 77 2.14 4.30 -14.23
CA GLN A 77 0.68 4.19 -14.33
C GLN A 77 0.29 2.91 -15.10
N GLY A 78 -0.93 2.44 -14.85
CA GLY A 78 -1.51 1.32 -15.58
C GLY A 78 -0.90 -0.04 -15.25
N THR A 79 -0.29 -0.19 -14.07
CA THR A 79 0.13 -1.51 -13.60
C THR A 79 -1.09 -2.41 -13.36
N GLN A 80 -0.88 -3.72 -13.35
CA GLN A 80 -1.97 -4.66 -13.09
C GLN A 80 -2.62 -4.40 -11.72
N ILE A 81 -1.83 -4.09 -10.70
CA ILE A 81 -2.35 -3.81 -9.35
C ILE A 81 -3.16 -2.51 -9.34
N GLN A 82 -2.67 -1.43 -9.96
CA GLN A 82 -3.42 -0.18 -10.07
C GLN A 82 -4.75 -0.38 -10.81
N SER A 83 -4.74 -1.12 -11.91
CA SER A 83 -5.95 -1.42 -12.69
C SER A 83 -7.00 -2.20 -11.90
N LYS A 84 -6.59 -3.01 -10.93
CA LYS A 84 -7.48 -3.82 -10.09
C LYS A 84 -7.91 -3.12 -8.80
N LEU A 85 -7.00 -2.41 -8.16
CA LEU A 85 -7.18 -1.88 -6.79
C LEU A 85 -7.17 -0.35 -6.72
N GLY A 86 -7.00 0.34 -7.86
CA GLY A 86 -7.00 1.79 -7.96
C GLY A 86 -5.61 2.44 -7.96
N ALA A 87 -5.53 3.65 -8.51
CA ALA A 87 -4.27 4.34 -8.79
C ALA A 87 -3.43 4.66 -7.53
N ASN A 88 -4.07 4.79 -6.36
CA ASN A 88 -3.39 5.13 -5.10
C ASN A 88 -2.96 3.89 -4.29
N ILE A 89 -3.14 2.70 -4.83
CA ILE A 89 -2.82 1.45 -4.13
C ILE A 89 -1.33 1.33 -3.78
N ASP A 90 -0.45 1.92 -4.59
CA ASP A 90 1.00 1.94 -4.33
C ASP A 90 1.32 2.57 -2.98
N VAL A 91 0.68 3.69 -2.65
CA VAL A 91 0.88 4.38 -1.36
C VAL A 91 0.33 3.57 -0.20
N ALA A 92 -0.89 3.06 -0.34
CA ALA A 92 -1.55 2.29 0.72
C ALA A 92 -0.80 1.00 1.07
N LEU A 93 -0.39 0.21 0.07
CA LEU A 93 0.38 -1.01 0.28
C LEU A 93 1.79 -0.73 0.81
N THR A 94 2.42 0.36 0.38
CA THR A 94 3.74 0.76 0.89
C THR A 94 3.65 1.21 2.35
N ALA A 95 2.59 1.94 2.74
CA ALA A 95 2.34 2.27 4.14
C ALA A 95 2.12 1.02 5.00
N GLN A 96 1.32 0.05 4.53
CA GLN A 96 1.12 -1.23 5.22
C GLN A 96 2.44 -2.01 5.35
N TYR A 97 3.26 -2.02 4.29
CA TYR A 97 4.57 -2.66 4.33
C TYR A 97 5.46 -2.03 5.40
N PHE A 98 5.60 -0.69 5.42
CA PHE A 98 6.42 -0.02 6.44
C PHE A 98 5.86 -0.18 7.83
N SER A 99 4.54 -0.20 8.04
CA SER A 99 3.92 -0.51 9.33
C SER A 99 4.34 -1.90 9.83
N ASN A 100 4.27 -2.91 8.96
CA ASN A 100 4.68 -4.27 9.29
C ASN A 100 6.19 -4.39 9.56
N LEU A 101 7.01 -3.67 8.81
CA LEU A 101 8.47 -3.67 8.97
C LEU A 101 8.87 -2.98 10.28
N VAL A 102 8.37 -1.76 10.53
CA VAL A 102 8.67 -0.96 11.71
C VAL A 102 8.33 -1.71 12.99
N ALA A 103 7.22 -2.47 13.02
CA ALA A 103 6.84 -3.32 14.13
C ALA A 103 7.89 -4.41 14.48
N LYS A 104 8.73 -4.78 13.51
CA LYS A 104 9.76 -5.82 13.69
C LYS A 104 11.17 -5.26 13.96
N LEU A 105 11.36 -3.96 13.76
CA LEU A 105 12.65 -3.31 14.00
C LEU A 105 12.76 -2.86 15.47
N SER A 106 13.89 -3.15 16.11
CA SER A 106 14.19 -2.59 17.42
C SER A 106 14.33 -1.06 17.37
N GLU A 107 14.16 -0.38 18.49
CA GLU A 107 14.29 1.08 18.55
C GLU A 107 15.68 1.58 18.15
N GLN A 108 16.72 0.77 18.36
CA GLN A 108 18.10 1.08 18.01
C GLN A 108 18.47 0.68 16.58
N HIS A 109 17.54 0.05 15.85
CA HIS A 109 17.82 -0.40 14.49
C HIS A 109 18.10 0.80 13.55
N PRO A 110 19.21 0.81 12.77
CA PRO A 110 19.62 1.98 11.97
C PRO A 110 18.56 2.39 10.92
N MET A 111 17.75 1.46 10.45
CA MET A 111 16.68 1.73 9.48
C MET A 111 15.37 2.21 10.13
N LYS A 112 15.19 2.07 11.45
CA LYS A 112 13.92 2.36 12.14
C LYS A 112 13.39 3.76 11.83
N LEU A 113 14.23 4.77 12.05
CA LEU A 113 13.85 6.17 11.85
C LEU A 113 13.56 6.49 10.37
N ARG A 114 14.35 5.92 9.46
CA ARG A 114 14.15 6.12 8.00
C ARG A 114 12.84 5.49 7.54
N CYS A 115 12.54 4.26 7.99
CA CYS A 115 11.28 3.57 7.70
C CYS A 115 10.07 4.31 8.30
N MET A 116 10.19 4.85 9.52
CA MET A 116 9.13 5.64 10.14
C MET A 116 8.86 6.94 9.38
N ARG A 117 9.90 7.63 8.90
CA ARG A 117 9.72 8.83 8.05
C ARG A 117 9.03 8.48 6.73
N ALA A 118 9.39 7.37 6.10
CA ALA A 118 8.72 6.89 4.89
C ALA A 118 7.25 6.56 5.16
N LEU A 119 6.94 5.92 6.30
CA LEU A 119 5.57 5.64 6.72
C LEU A 119 4.77 6.94 6.89
N ASN A 120 5.29 7.92 7.60
CA ASN A 120 4.64 9.22 7.78
C ASN A 120 4.41 9.95 6.44
N THR A 121 5.34 9.84 5.50
CA THR A 121 5.17 10.38 4.15
C THR A 121 4.01 9.71 3.41
N CYS A 122 3.91 8.38 3.46
CA CYS A 122 2.78 7.65 2.87
C CYS A 122 1.45 8.01 3.56
N VAL A 123 1.42 8.11 4.89
CA VAL A 123 0.23 8.57 5.65
C VAL A 123 -0.22 9.94 5.16
N ALA A 124 0.70 10.91 5.08
CA ALA A 124 0.38 12.25 4.60
C ALA A 124 -0.15 12.25 3.15
N MET A 125 0.30 11.35 2.28
CA MET A 125 -0.21 11.19 0.92
C MET A 125 -1.64 10.63 0.92
N ILE A 126 -1.92 9.60 1.73
CA ILE A 126 -3.26 9.02 1.87
C ILE A 126 -4.24 10.09 2.37
N GLN A 127 -3.93 10.78 3.45
CA GLN A 127 -4.76 11.85 4.02
C GLN A 127 -5.01 12.99 3.02
N ARG A 128 -4.01 13.35 2.21
CA ARG A 128 -4.14 14.36 1.18
C ARG A 128 -5.02 13.93 0.01
N SER A 129 -5.10 12.65 -0.30
CA SER A 129 -5.96 12.09 -1.35
C SER A 129 -7.38 11.77 -0.86
N GLN A 130 -7.64 11.88 0.45
CA GLN A 130 -8.94 11.62 1.03
C GLN A 130 -9.95 12.70 0.67
N GLN A 131 -11.16 12.28 0.32
CA GLN A 131 -12.29 13.14 0.03
C GLN A 131 -13.08 13.45 1.31
N SER A 132 -13.97 14.43 1.23
CA SER A 132 -14.81 14.87 2.37
C SER A 132 -15.76 13.77 2.89
N ASP A 133 -16.05 12.75 2.09
CA ASP A 133 -16.83 11.59 2.50
C ASP A 133 -15.98 10.45 3.10
N GLY A 134 -14.68 10.67 3.25
CA GLY A 134 -13.73 9.68 3.78
C GLY A 134 -13.18 8.68 2.76
N SER A 135 -13.69 8.70 1.53
CA SER A 135 -13.14 7.88 0.45
C SER A 135 -11.74 8.35 0.04
N VAL A 136 -10.94 7.41 -0.44
CA VAL A 136 -9.69 7.73 -1.15
C VAL A 136 -9.92 7.44 -2.62
N GLN A 137 -10.00 8.48 -3.41
CA GLN A 137 -10.27 8.35 -4.84
C GLN A 137 -9.01 8.37 -5.67
N GLY A 138 -8.97 7.49 -6.64
CA GLY A 138 -8.05 7.44 -7.77
C GLY A 138 -8.76 6.77 -8.92
N ASP A 139 -8.19 6.84 -10.11
CA ASP A 139 -8.70 6.10 -11.26
C ASP A 139 -8.75 4.61 -10.94
N GLY A 140 -9.90 4.00 -11.14
CA GLY A 140 -10.12 2.58 -10.86
C GLY A 140 -11.60 2.27 -10.62
N TRP A 141 -11.97 1.03 -10.79
CA TRP A 141 -13.36 0.57 -10.74
C TRP A 141 -13.82 0.10 -9.34
N ALA A 142 -12.92 -0.03 -8.37
CA ALA A 142 -13.18 -0.59 -7.05
C ALA A 142 -12.97 0.45 -5.93
N GLY A 143 -13.70 1.55 -5.96
CA GLY A 143 -13.51 2.68 -5.03
C GLY A 143 -13.60 2.31 -3.55
N VAL A 144 -14.57 1.45 -3.15
CA VAL A 144 -14.69 0.99 -1.75
C VAL A 144 -13.49 0.12 -1.36
N LEU A 145 -13.05 -0.77 -2.24
CA LEU A 145 -11.89 -1.63 -1.98
C LEU A 145 -10.61 -0.79 -1.83
N GLN A 146 -10.39 0.18 -2.73
CA GLN A 146 -9.26 1.11 -2.65
C GLN A 146 -9.26 1.89 -1.32
N SER A 147 -10.42 2.42 -0.93
CA SER A 147 -10.60 3.12 0.35
C SER A 147 -10.39 2.20 1.55
N SER A 148 -10.75 0.92 1.45
CA SER A 148 -10.47 -0.08 2.49
C SER A 148 -8.97 -0.33 2.68
N PHE A 149 -8.20 -0.40 1.60
CA PHE A 149 -6.73 -0.51 1.69
C PHE A 149 -6.12 0.73 2.35
N ALA A 150 -6.61 1.92 2.02
CA ALA A 150 -6.16 3.16 2.61
C ALA A 150 -6.52 3.25 4.11
N ALA A 151 -7.76 2.92 4.49
CA ALA A 151 -8.19 2.88 5.88
C ALA A 151 -7.35 1.89 6.71
N ASN A 152 -7.12 0.69 6.20
CA ASN A 152 -6.26 -0.31 6.85
C ASN A 152 -4.81 0.19 6.98
N ALA A 153 -4.30 0.93 5.98
CA ALA A 153 -2.96 1.51 6.05
C ALA A 153 -2.86 2.58 7.14
N LEU A 154 -3.87 3.46 7.29
CA LEU A 154 -3.92 4.46 8.36
C LEU A 154 -4.01 3.81 9.75
N GLU A 155 -4.88 2.80 9.93
CA GLU A 155 -4.99 2.04 11.18
C GLU A 155 -3.66 1.38 11.56
N SER A 156 -3.04 0.70 10.61
CA SER A 156 -1.77 0.01 10.82
C SER A 156 -0.65 1.00 11.16
N ALA A 157 -0.62 2.15 10.47
CA ALA A 157 0.37 3.20 10.71
C ALA A 157 0.19 3.83 12.10
N LYS A 158 -1.04 4.14 12.50
CA LYS A 158 -1.35 4.67 13.83
C LYS A 158 -0.91 3.73 14.95
N ALA A 159 -1.12 2.43 14.77
CA ALA A 159 -0.68 1.40 15.71
C ALA A 159 0.85 1.35 15.87
N GLN A 160 1.61 1.87 14.91
CA GLN A 160 3.07 1.99 15.00
C GLN A 160 3.54 3.40 15.45
N GLY A 161 2.63 4.29 15.84
CA GLY A 161 2.96 5.63 16.29
C GLY A 161 3.26 6.63 15.16
N ALA A 162 2.79 6.35 13.93
CA ALA A 162 2.86 7.31 12.84
C ALA A 162 1.89 8.49 13.05
N GLU A 163 2.18 9.60 12.39
CA GLU A 163 1.45 10.88 12.49
C GLU A 163 0.12 10.82 11.70
N VAL A 164 -0.81 9.97 12.17
CA VAL A 164 -2.15 9.84 11.59
C VAL A 164 -3.10 10.82 12.27
N ASP A 165 -3.73 11.67 11.46
CA ASP A 165 -4.79 12.56 11.90
C ASP A 165 -6.05 11.79 12.28
N ASP A 166 -6.61 12.07 13.46
CA ASP A 166 -7.77 11.35 13.99
C ASP A 166 -9.02 11.59 13.16
N GLU A 167 -9.24 12.82 12.68
CA GLU A 167 -10.39 13.16 11.84
C GLU A 167 -10.34 12.38 10.51
N SER A 168 -9.17 12.33 9.86
CA SER A 168 -8.97 11.54 8.64
C SER A 168 -9.26 10.05 8.86
N LEU A 169 -8.84 9.51 10.00
CA LEU A 169 -9.08 8.10 10.34
C LEU A 169 -10.57 7.83 10.60
N ASP A 170 -11.26 8.72 11.31
CA ASP A 170 -12.68 8.59 11.59
C ASP A 170 -13.51 8.72 10.31
N LEU A 171 -13.19 9.66 9.42
CA LEU A 171 -13.80 9.75 8.08
C LEU A 171 -13.63 8.46 7.28
N ALA A 172 -12.43 7.86 7.28
CA ALA A 172 -12.19 6.60 6.59
C ALA A 172 -13.04 5.44 7.16
N ARG A 173 -13.18 5.37 8.49
CA ARG A 173 -14.03 4.40 9.18
C ARG A 173 -15.51 4.57 8.85
N ASP A 174 -15.98 5.80 8.86
CA ASP A 174 -17.38 6.12 8.59
C ASP A 174 -17.74 5.85 7.13
N TYR A 175 -16.83 6.12 6.20
CA TYR A 175 -17.00 5.70 4.80
C TYR A 175 -17.14 4.18 4.67
N GLN A 176 -16.35 3.38 5.38
CA GLN A 176 -16.46 1.91 5.34
C GLN A 176 -17.80 1.46 5.94
N LYS A 177 -18.22 2.03 7.08
CA LYS A 177 -19.53 1.72 7.71
C LYS A 177 -20.70 2.08 6.81
N ALA A 178 -20.67 3.25 6.15
CA ALA A 178 -21.72 3.70 5.25
C ALA A 178 -21.90 2.81 4.00
N ASN A 179 -20.86 2.07 3.62
CA ASN A 179 -20.89 1.13 2.50
C ASN A 179 -21.18 -0.32 2.93
N PHE A 180 -21.33 -0.60 4.23
CA PHE A 180 -21.60 -1.93 4.75
C PHE A 180 -23.09 -2.09 5.11
N ASP A 181 -23.75 -3.08 4.52
CA ASP A 181 -25.13 -3.45 4.83
C ASP A 181 -25.14 -4.53 5.91
N VAL A 182 -25.51 -4.14 7.13
CA VAL A 182 -25.60 -5.05 8.29
C VAL A 182 -26.64 -6.15 8.09
N GLY A 183 -27.72 -5.86 7.31
CA GLY A 183 -28.82 -6.82 7.10
C GLY A 183 -28.42 -7.98 6.19
N THR A 184 -27.62 -7.72 5.17
CA THR A 184 -27.18 -8.72 4.19
C THR A 184 -25.74 -9.20 4.44
N GLY A 185 -24.97 -8.50 5.30
CA GLY A 185 -23.54 -8.72 5.46
C GLY A 185 -22.71 -8.29 4.24
N GLY A 186 -23.34 -7.62 3.28
CA GLY A 186 -22.73 -7.20 2.03
C GLY A 186 -22.21 -5.77 2.04
N VAL A 187 -21.55 -5.39 0.96
CA VAL A 187 -21.09 -4.03 0.73
C VAL A 187 -21.93 -3.40 -0.38
N ALA A 188 -22.52 -2.21 -0.14
CA ALA A 188 -23.35 -1.49 -1.10
C ALA A 188 -22.53 -0.96 -2.30
N THR A 189 -23.10 -0.99 -3.56
CA THR A 189 -22.16 -1.32 -4.60
C THR A 189 -22.27 -0.76 -5.99
N ASP A 190 -22.75 0.41 -6.22
CA ASP A 190 -22.43 1.06 -7.50
C ASP A 190 -20.95 1.52 -7.53
N ARG A 191 -20.34 1.71 -6.36
CA ARG A 191 -18.94 2.12 -6.18
C ARG A 191 -18.03 1.00 -5.66
N ALA A 192 -18.61 -0.14 -5.32
CA ALA A 192 -17.91 -1.29 -4.73
C ALA A 192 -17.74 -2.44 -5.73
N ALA A 193 -17.73 -2.15 -7.03
CA ALA A 193 -17.56 -3.17 -8.05
C ALA A 193 -16.41 -4.12 -7.70
N GLY A 194 -16.69 -5.42 -7.66
CA GLY A 194 -15.73 -6.47 -7.33
C GLY A 194 -15.50 -6.76 -5.84
N VAL A 195 -15.96 -5.95 -4.89
CA VAL A 195 -15.77 -6.24 -3.46
C VAL A 195 -16.46 -7.55 -3.08
N THR A 196 -17.63 -7.83 -3.62
CA THR A 196 -18.36 -9.09 -3.40
C THR A 196 -17.58 -10.32 -3.90
N LEU A 197 -16.71 -10.17 -4.89
CA LEU A 197 -15.83 -11.23 -5.40
C LEU A 197 -14.64 -11.52 -4.47
N TYR A 198 -14.27 -10.58 -3.62
CA TYR A 198 -13.07 -10.65 -2.77
C TYR A 198 -13.40 -10.73 -1.28
N ALA A 199 -14.67 -10.66 -0.90
CA ALA A 199 -15.15 -10.73 0.49
C ALA A 199 -15.48 -12.16 0.95
N VAL A 200 -15.08 -13.18 0.18
CA VAL A 200 -15.30 -14.61 0.49
C VAL A 200 -14.07 -15.20 1.17
#